data_5fee422f544ae7f6b45024b0a5cf695b
#
_entry.id   5fee422f544ae7f6b45024b0a5cf695b
#
_cell.length_a   1.000
_cell.length_b   1.000
_cell.length_c   1.000
_cell.angle_alpha   90.00
_cell.angle_beta   90.00
_cell.angle_gamma   90.00
#
_symmetry.space_group_name_H-M   'P 1'
#
loop_
_entity.id
_entity.type
_entity.pdbx_description
1 polymer ?
#
loop_
_entity_poly.entity_id
_entity_poly.type
_entity_poly.pdbx_seq_one_letter_code
_entity_poly.pdbx_strand_id
1 'polypeptide(L)'
;MLKVDQISTFYGKVQALDRASIEVGENEIVCIIGANGAGKSTMMRSIMGLVHPKSGTITYQGENITNLKTNQIVSRGIVYVPEGREVFPELSVEENLEMGAFSRKYTAAKMRSLLEEQYAVYPRLKERRKQAAGTLSGGEQQMLAIARGMMSEPKMIMFDEPSLGLAPVIVDEMFDVIVSINRDKHIPVILVEQNAYAALGISQRCYVLENGEIKMSGNSAELREMHEIKKAYLGG
;
A
#
# COMPACT_ATOMS: atom_id res chain seq x y z
N MET A 1 8.54 -5.78 -12.35
CA MET A 1 7.94 -4.45 -12.45
C MET A 1 8.60 -3.41 -11.55
N LEU A 2 8.68 -3.63 -10.23
CA LEU A 2 9.48 -2.83 -9.28
C LEU A 2 10.62 -3.69 -8.75
N LYS A 3 11.82 -3.10 -8.66
CA LYS A 3 12.97 -3.70 -8.01
C LYS A 3 13.60 -2.69 -7.06
N VAL A 4 13.73 -3.07 -5.81
CA VAL A 4 14.53 -2.40 -4.79
C VAL A 4 15.77 -3.24 -4.58
N ASP A 5 16.95 -2.67 -4.77
CA ASP A 5 18.21 -3.39 -4.74
C ASP A 5 19.16 -2.78 -3.72
N GLN A 6 19.39 -3.52 -2.63
CA GLN A 6 20.31 -3.23 -1.55
C GLN A 6 20.26 -1.80 -1.00
N ILE A 7 19.04 -1.27 -0.79
CA ILE A 7 18.91 0.07 -0.24
C ILE A 7 19.25 0.12 1.25
N SER A 8 20.02 1.15 1.63
CA SER A 8 20.23 1.52 3.03
C SER A 8 19.68 2.91 3.28
N THR A 9 18.74 3.01 4.20
CA THR A 9 18.01 4.25 4.49
C THR A 9 18.19 4.67 5.94
N PHE A 10 18.35 5.97 6.17
CA PHE A 10 18.67 6.54 7.47
C PHE A 10 17.73 7.70 7.84
N TYR A 11 17.42 7.82 9.12
CA TYR A 11 16.86 9.00 9.76
C TYR A 11 17.94 9.63 10.65
N GLY A 12 18.62 10.64 10.16
CA GLY A 12 19.78 11.20 10.82
C GLY A 12 20.90 10.15 10.96
N LYS A 13 21.18 9.72 12.19
CA LYS A 13 22.21 8.68 12.49
C LYS A 13 21.61 7.28 12.64
N VAL A 14 20.29 7.16 12.68
CA VAL A 14 19.61 5.88 12.87
C VAL A 14 19.41 5.21 11.52
N GLN A 15 19.98 4.03 11.33
CA GLN A 15 19.76 3.20 10.16
C GLN A 15 18.42 2.47 10.30
N ALA A 16 17.50 2.71 9.38
CA ALA A 16 16.18 2.09 9.37
C ALA A 16 16.08 0.95 8.36
N LEU A 17 16.88 0.97 7.29
CA LEU A 17 17.04 -0.15 6.35
C LEU A 17 18.55 -0.40 6.12
N ASP A 18 18.93 -1.67 6.11
CA ASP A 18 20.30 -2.10 5.80
C ASP A 18 20.30 -3.09 4.64
N ARG A 19 20.78 -2.64 3.48
CA ARG A 19 20.89 -3.42 2.23
C ARG A 19 19.64 -4.24 1.91
N ALA A 20 18.46 -3.65 2.21
CA ALA A 20 17.20 -4.32 1.99
C ALA A 20 16.86 -4.40 0.49
N SER A 21 16.42 -5.56 0.05
CA SER A 21 16.07 -5.83 -1.35
C SER A 21 14.71 -6.50 -1.45
N ILE A 22 13.84 -5.99 -2.33
CA ILE A 22 12.56 -6.61 -2.67
C ILE A 22 12.30 -6.47 -4.18
N GLU A 23 11.51 -7.38 -4.71
CA GLU A 23 11.05 -7.32 -6.08
C GLU A 23 9.54 -7.53 -6.14
N VAL A 24 8.86 -6.83 -7.05
CA VAL A 24 7.44 -6.99 -7.32
C VAL A 24 7.25 -7.24 -8.81
N GLY A 25 6.63 -8.36 -9.14
CA GLY A 25 6.27 -8.75 -10.49
C GLY A 25 5.07 -7.99 -11.03
N GLU A 26 4.71 -8.31 -12.27
CA GLU A 26 3.44 -7.88 -12.86
C GLU A 26 2.30 -8.73 -12.27
N ASN A 27 1.16 -8.11 -11.99
CA ASN A 27 -0.03 -8.78 -11.45
C ASN A 27 0.20 -9.58 -10.14
N GLU A 28 1.14 -9.14 -9.31
CA GLU A 28 1.52 -9.82 -8.08
C GLU A 28 1.11 -9.01 -6.85
N ILE A 29 0.59 -9.69 -5.83
CA ILE A 29 0.50 -9.15 -4.47
C ILE A 29 1.73 -9.65 -3.71
N VAL A 30 2.58 -8.72 -3.31
CA VAL A 30 3.74 -8.99 -2.45
C VAL A 30 3.46 -8.45 -1.07
N CYS A 31 3.64 -9.25 -0.03
CA CYS A 31 3.57 -8.73 1.32
C CYS A 31 4.95 -8.54 1.97
N ILE A 32 5.02 -7.57 2.86
CA ILE A 32 6.17 -7.33 3.75
C ILE A 32 5.64 -7.42 5.18
N ILE A 33 6.09 -8.42 5.91
CA ILE A 33 5.74 -8.61 7.31
C ILE A 33 6.93 -8.34 8.23
N GLY A 34 6.67 -8.01 9.47
CA GLY A 34 7.69 -7.74 10.47
C GLY A 34 7.14 -6.99 11.66
N ALA A 35 7.86 -6.99 12.77
CA ALA A 35 7.49 -6.26 13.97
C ALA A 35 7.43 -4.74 13.76
N ASN A 36 6.81 -4.02 14.70
CA ASN A 36 6.84 -2.56 14.70
C ASN A 36 8.29 -2.07 14.83
N GLY A 37 8.64 -1.07 14.03
CA GLY A 37 10.02 -0.58 13.94
C GLY A 37 10.97 -1.40 13.06
N ALA A 38 10.53 -2.49 12.45
CA ALA A 38 11.39 -3.33 11.58
C ALA A 38 11.87 -2.61 10.30
N GLY A 39 11.24 -1.47 9.91
CA GLY A 39 11.60 -0.71 8.71
C GLY A 39 10.56 -0.76 7.59
N LYS A 40 9.39 -1.41 7.80
CA LYS A 40 8.35 -1.61 6.79
C LYS A 40 7.89 -0.31 6.12
N SER A 41 7.41 0.67 6.90
CA SER A 41 7.00 1.98 6.38
C SER A 41 8.17 2.77 5.78
N THR A 42 9.40 2.55 6.27
CA THR A 42 10.60 3.16 5.67
C THR A 42 10.85 2.62 4.26
N MET A 43 10.63 1.32 4.02
CA MET A 43 10.69 0.74 2.68
C MET A 43 9.70 1.43 1.74
N MET A 44 8.44 1.58 2.17
CA MET A 44 7.38 2.26 1.40
C MET A 44 7.73 3.72 1.11
N ARG A 45 8.19 4.45 2.14
CA ARG A 45 8.61 5.86 2.02
C ARG A 45 9.84 6.03 1.12
N SER A 46 10.75 5.06 1.12
CA SER A 46 11.90 5.07 0.22
C SER A 46 11.48 4.89 -1.24
N ILE A 47 10.55 3.96 -1.52
CA ILE A 47 9.99 3.76 -2.87
C ILE A 47 9.27 5.04 -3.35
N MET A 48 8.56 5.75 -2.46
CA MET A 48 7.84 6.97 -2.79
C MET A 48 8.71 8.24 -2.86
N GLY A 49 10.03 8.12 -2.60
CA GLY A 49 10.91 9.30 -2.57
C GLY A 49 10.61 10.28 -1.45
N LEU A 50 9.91 9.84 -0.39
CA LEU A 50 9.69 10.61 0.84
C LEU A 50 10.94 10.62 1.72
N VAL A 51 11.71 9.54 1.66
CA VAL A 51 13.04 9.42 2.26
C VAL A 51 13.96 8.79 1.23
N HIS A 52 15.05 9.45 0.88
CA HIS A 52 15.98 8.90 -0.11
C HIS A 52 16.97 7.93 0.55
N PRO A 53 17.20 6.73 -0.03
CA PRO A 53 18.21 5.81 0.46
C PRO A 53 19.61 6.42 0.25
N LYS A 54 20.52 6.14 1.19
CA LYS A 54 21.93 6.57 1.13
C LYS A 54 22.73 5.73 0.13
N SER A 55 22.33 4.48 -0.08
CA SER A 55 22.95 3.54 -1.03
C SER A 55 21.89 2.58 -1.57
N GLY A 56 22.23 1.87 -2.65
CA GLY A 56 21.33 1.00 -3.37
C GLY A 56 20.53 1.72 -4.43
N THR A 57 19.62 1.01 -5.10
CA THR A 57 18.83 1.55 -6.20
C THR A 57 17.38 1.08 -6.14
N ILE A 58 16.48 1.91 -6.65
CA ILE A 58 15.06 1.59 -6.84
C ILE A 58 14.74 1.77 -8.32
N THR A 59 14.26 0.72 -8.95
CA THR A 59 13.93 0.71 -10.38
C THR A 59 12.46 0.35 -10.55
N TYR A 60 11.72 1.12 -11.33
CA TYR A 60 10.32 0.89 -11.66
C TYR A 60 10.13 0.89 -13.17
N GLN A 61 9.57 -0.19 -13.74
CA GLN A 61 9.39 -0.37 -15.19
C GLN A 61 10.69 -0.14 -15.99
N GLY A 62 11.85 -0.53 -15.43
CA GLY A 62 13.16 -0.36 -16.04
C GLY A 62 13.79 1.02 -15.84
N GLU A 63 13.08 1.98 -15.28
CA GLU A 63 13.59 3.33 -14.99
C GLU A 63 14.08 3.42 -13.54
N ASN A 64 15.25 4.03 -13.33
CA ASN A 64 15.76 4.32 -11.99
C ASN A 64 14.99 5.50 -11.38
N ILE A 65 14.28 5.23 -10.27
CA ILE A 65 13.47 6.22 -9.55
C ILE A 65 14.07 6.61 -8.19
N THR A 66 15.25 6.12 -7.83
CA THR A 66 15.88 6.26 -6.51
C THR A 66 15.87 7.68 -5.96
N ASN A 67 16.18 8.66 -6.81
CA ASN A 67 16.32 10.08 -6.40
C ASN A 67 15.19 10.97 -6.96
N LEU A 68 14.10 10.37 -7.43
CA LEU A 68 12.97 11.14 -7.92
C LEU A 68 12.16 11.72 -6.77
N LYS A 69 11.57 12.89 -6.98
CA LYS A 69 10.62 13.49 -6.04
C LYS A 69 9.29 12.70 -6.06
N THR A 70 8.58 12.69 -4.95
CA THR A 70 7.30 11.98 -4.80
C THR A 70 6.31 12.28 -5.93
N ASN A 71 6.15 13.55 -6.33
CA ASN A 71 5.24 13.90 -7.41
C ASN A 71 5.62 13.28 -8.76
N GLN A 72 6.92 13.09 -9.02
CA GLN A 72 7.41 12.41 -10.22
C GLN A 72 7.14 10.90 -10.18
N ILE A 73 7.21 10.29 -8.99
CA ILE A 73 6.89 8.87 -8.76
C ILE A 73 5.38 8.64 -8.93
N VAL A 74 4.55 9.49 -8.31
CA VAL A 74 3.09 9.44 -8.47
C VAL A 74 2.67 9.59 -9.93
N SER A 75 3.32 10.49 -10.69
CA SER A 75 3.01 10.67 -12.12
C SER A 75 3.29 9.41 -12.97
N ARG A 76 4.16 8.51 -12.51
CA ARG A 76 4.44 7.21 -13.14
C ARG A 76 3.40 6.14 -12.81
N GLY A 77 2.49 6.45 -11.89
CA GLY A 77 1.37 5.59 -11.53
C GLY A 77 1.61 4.76 -10.27
N ILE A 78 2.61 5.06 -9.45
CA ILE A 78 2.74 4.45 -8.12
C ILE A 78 1.89 5.24 -7.13
N VAL A 79 0.99 4.55 -6.43
CA VAL A 79 0.14 5.13 -5.39
C VAL A 79 0.49 4.51 -4.04
N TYR A 80 0.50 5.33 -3.01
CA TYR A 80 0.75 4.91 -1.64
C TYR A 80 -0.43 5.31 -0.76
N VAL A 81 -1.01 4.32 -0.10
CA VAL A 81 -2.03 4.47 0.93
C VAL A 81 -1.33 4.28 2.28
N PRO A 82 -1.05 5.37 3.00
CA PRO A 82 -0.28 5.31 4.24
C PRO A 82 -1.09 4.73 5.40
N GLU A 83 -0.39 4.37 6.47
CA GLU A 83 -0.97 4.08 7.77
C GLU A 83 -1.79 5.29 8.27
N GLY A 84 -2.87 5.03 9.01
CA GLY A 84 -3.66 6.09 9.62
C GLY A 84 -4.70 6.73 8.70
N ARG A 85 -4.95 6.16 7.50
CA ARG A 85 -6.02 6.54 6.55
C ARG A 85 -5.80 7.89 5.87
N GLU A 86 -5.33 8.91 6.59
CA GLU A 86 -5.01 10.27 6.12
C GLU A 86 -6.08 10.86 5.19
N VAL A 87 -7.37 10.70 5.56
CA VAL A 87 -8.45 11.41 4.89
C VAL A 87 -8.39 12.91 5.21
N PHE A 88 -8.94 13.74 4.34
CA PHE A 88 -9.14 15.16 4.61
C PHE A 88 -10.45 15.31 5.41
N PRO A 89 -10.41 15.50 6.74
CA PRO A 89 -11.58 15.35 7.59
C PRO A 89 -12.67 16.39 7.34
N GLU A 90 -12.28 17.60 6.94
CA GLU A 90 -13.20 18.73 6.67
C GLU A 90 -13.85 18.64 5.27
N LEU A 91 -13.25 17.86 4.34
CA LEU A 91 -13.79 17.66 3.02
C LEU A 91 -14.84 16.54 3.05
N SER A 92 -15.82 16.65 2.16
CA SER A 92 -16.79 15.59 1.93
C SER A 92 -16.12 14.32 1.38
N VAL A 93 -16.82 13.20 1.40
CA VAL A 93 -16.38 11.94 0.78
C VAL A 93 -16.08 12.16 -0.71
N GLU A 94 -16.96 12.85 -1.46
CA GLU A 94 -16.79 13.12 -2.88
C GLU A 94 -15.54 13.98 -3.14
N GLU A 95 -15.34 15.06 -2.39
CA GLU A 95 -14.15 15.91 -2.50
C GLU A 95 -12.86 15.14 -2.14
N ASN A 96 -12.89 14.25 -1.14
CA ASN A 96 -11.75 13.36 -0.85
C ASN A 96 -11.41 12.46 -2.05
N LEU A 97 -12.40 11.89 -2.72
CA LEU A 97 -12.19 11.09 -3.91
C LEU A 97 -11.58 11.93 -5.04
N GLU A 98 -12.15 13.11 -5.33
CA GLU A 98 -11.62 14.02 -6.34
C GLU A 98 -10.18 14.43 -6.10
N MET A 99 -9.78 14.63 -4.83
CA MET A 99 -8.38 14.89 -4.46
C MET A 99 -7.43 13.76 -4.88
N GLY A 100 -7.89 12.51 -4.93
CA GLY A 100 -7.10 11.38 -5.43
C GLY A 100 -6.70 11.52 -6.91
N ALA A 101 -7.49 12.24 -7.68
CA ALA A 101 -7.24 12.50 -9.11
C ALA A 101 -6.39 13.77 -9.37
N PHE A 102 -5.96 14.50 -8.32
CA PHE A 102 -5.29 15.81 -8.45
C PHE A 102 -4.05 15.78 -9.34
N SER A 103 -3.31 14.66 -9.35
CA SER A 103 -2.12 14.50 -10.20
C SER A 103 -2.43 14.31 -11.68
N ARG A 104 -3.70 14.17 -12.06
CA ARG A 104 -4.18 13.86 -13.40
C ARG A 104 -4.99 15.02 -13.97
N LYS A 105 -4.89 15.22 -15.28
CA LYS A 105 -5.73 16.19 -16.00
C LYS A 105 -6.92 15.48 -16.62
N TYR A 106 -7.91 15.11 -15.79
CA TYR A 106 -9.12 14.47 -16.28
C TYR A 106 -10.16 15.48 -16.74
N THR A 107 -10.94 15.09 -17.76
CA THR A 107 -12.16 15.80 -18.12
C THR A 107 -13.24 15.59 -17.07
N ALA A 108 -14.24 16.48 -16.99
CA ALA A 108 -15.37 16.31 -16.08
C ALA A 108 -16.16 14.99 -16.33
N ALA A 109 -16.21 14.52 -17.57
CA ALA A 109 -16.82 13.24 -17.89
C ALA A 109 -16.02 12.06 -17.33
N LYS A 110 -14.69 12.07 -17.48
CA LYS A 110 -13.81 11.04 -16.92
C LYS A 110 -13.85 11.03 -15.38
N MET A 111 -13.84 12.21 -14.74
CA MET A 111 -13.96 12.33 -13.29
C MET A 111 -15.26 11.69 -12.78
N ARG A 112 -16.40 12.00 -13.41
CA ARG A 112 -17.69 11.37 -13.06
C ARG A 112 -17.67 9.86 -13.23
N SER A 113 -17.06 9.36 -14.32
CA SER A 113 -16.92 7.92 -14.54
C SER A 113 -16.12 7.24 -13.44
N LEU A 114 -15.01 7.84 -13.01
CA LEU A 114 -14.18 7.31 -11.92
C LEU A 114 -14.92 7.33 -10.58
N LEU A 115 -15.67 8.41 -10.28
CA LEU A 115 -16.49 8.47 -9.08
C LEU A 115 -17.55 7.36 -9.06
N GLU A 116 -18.28 7.16 -10.16
CA GLU A 116 -19.28 6.08 -10.22
C GLU A 116 -18.64 4.68 -10.12
N GLU A 117 -17.44 4.49 -10.65
CA GLU A 117 -16.70 3.25 -10.49
C GLU A 117 -16.37 2.99 -9.01
N GLN A 118 -15.87 4.01 -8.27
CA GLN A 118 -15.62 3.86 -6.84
C GLN A 118 -16.92 3.65 -6.06
N TYR A 119 -17.99 4.33 -6.41
CA TYR A 119 -19.29 4.14 -5.76
C TYR A 119 -19.92 2.76 -6.03
N ALA A 120 -19.59 2.12 -7.14
CA ALA A 120 -20.01 0.74 -7.41
C ALA A 120 -19.29 -0.25 -6.50
N VAL A 121 -17.99 -0.03 -6.21
CA VAL A 121 -17.21 -0.85 -5.29
C VAL A 121 -17.58 -0.55 -3.83
N TYR A 122 -17.84 0.72 -3.50
CA TYR A 122 -18.11 1.19 -2.13
C TYR A 122 -19.48 1.90 -2.03
N PRO A 123 -20.61 1.17 -2.01
CA PRO A 123 -21.95 1.79 -1.99
C PRO A 123 -22.18 2.72 -0.80
N ARG A 124 -21.59 2.42 0.37
CA ARG A 124 -21.65 3.26 1.56
C ARG A 124 -21.03 4.64 1.37
N LEU A 125 -19.96 4.73 0.58
CA LEU A 125 -19.36 6.03 0.24
C LEU A 125 -20.30 6.85 -0.65
N LYS A 126 -21.04 6.20 -1.57
CA LYS A 126 -22.06 6.86 -2.40
C LYS A 126 -23.18 7.45 -1.57
N GLU A 127 -23.73 6.65 -0.62
CA GLU A 127 -24.78 7.10 0.29
C GLU A 127 -24.36 8.34 1.08
N ARG A 128 -23.09 8.42 1.46
CA ARG A 128 -22.49 9.46 2.31
C ARG A 128 -21.66 10.48 1.54
N ARG A 129 -21.81 10.57 0.20
CA ARG A 129 -20.88 11.37 -0.64
C ARG A 129 -20.75 12.84 -0.24
N LYS A 130 -21.79 13.42 0.37
CA LYS A 130 -21.79 14.82 0.86
C LYS A 130 -21.43 14.97 2.33
N GLN A 131 -21.19 13.87 3.04
CA GLN A 131 -20.82 13.87 4.46
C GLN A 131 -19.35 14.21 4.61
N ALA A 132 -18.98 14.98 5.64
CA ALA A 132 -17.61 15.27 5.99
C ALA A 132 -16.87 13.96 6.36
N ALA A 133 -15.71 13.70 5.75
CA ALA A 133 -14.97 12.44 5.90
C ALA A 133 -14.52 12.17 7.35
N GLY A 134 -14.27 13.21 8.14
CA GLY A 134 -13.91 13.07 9.54
C GLY A 134 -15.01 12.46 10.42
N THR A 135 -16.27 12.45 9.95
CA THR A 135 -17.43 11.90 10.69
C THR A 135 -17.75 10.45 10.32
N LEU A 136 -17.00 9.85 9.39
CA LEU A 136 -17.12 8.45 9.01
C LEU A 136 -16.54 7.53 10.09
N SER A 137 -17.02 6.29 10.14
CA SER A 137 -16.38 5.24 10.93
C SER A 137 -14.96 4.95 10.44
N GLY A 138 -14.13 4.34 11.29
CA GLY A 138 -12.76 4.01 10.91
C GLY A 138 -12.65 3.10 9.69
N GLY A 139 -13.56 2.15 9.53
CA GLY A 139 -13.61 1.30 8.33
C GLY A 139 -14.01 2.07 7.09
N GLU A 140 -15.02 2.95 7.16
CA GLU A 140 -15.42 3.79 6.04
C GLU A 140 -14.31 4.77 5.62
N GLN A 141 -13.55 5.32 6.58
CA GLN A 141 -12.37 6.16 6.29
C GLN A 141 -11.28 5.36 5.58
N GLN A 142 -11.06 4.09 5.98
CA GLN A 142 -10.09 3.22 5.31
C GLN A 142 -10.52 2.93 3.88
N MET A 143 -11.78 2.57 3.65
CA MET A 143 -12.33 2.36 2.31
C MET A 143 -12.25 3.64 1.46
N LEU A 144 -12.50 4.81 2.05
CA LEU A 144 -12.33 6.10 1.38
C LEU A 144 -10.86 6.35 0.99
N ALA A 145 -9.90 6.04 1.84
CA ALA A 145 -8.48 6.19 1.53
C ALA A 145 -8.04 5.28 0.36
N ILE A 146 -8.52 4.04 0.32
CA ILE A 146 -8.27 3.11 -0.79
C ILE A 146 -8.91 3.63 -2.08
N ALA A 147 -10.22 3.97 -2.03
CA ALA A 147 -10.96 4.50 -3.17
C ALA A 147 -10.31 5.78 -3.73
N ARG A 148 -9.87 6.69 -2.85
CA ARG A 148 -9.12 7.90 -3.23
C ARG A 148 -7.85 7.56 -3.99
N GLY A 149 -7.09 6.56 -3.54
CA GLY A 149 -5.90 6.08 -4.24
C GLY A 149 -6.23 5.59 -5.66
N MET A 150 -7.36 4.91 -5.83
CA MET A 150 -7.81 4.36 -7.12
C MET A 150 -8.25 5.43 -8.12
N MET A 151 -8.64 6.63 -7.67
CA MET A 151 -9.04 7.74 -8.55
C MET A 151 -7.94 8.22 -9.51
N SER A 152 -6.67 7.95 -9.20
CA SER A 152 -5.53 8.29 -10.08
C SER A 152 -5.26 7.27 -11.18
N GLU A 153 -6.04 6.18 -11.27
CA GLU A 153 -5.80 5.02 -12.15
C GLU A 153 -4.36 4.50 -11.98
N PRO A 154 -4.03 3.96 -10.79
CA PRO A 154 -2.68 3.52 -10.49
C PRO A 154 -2.23 2.36 -11.38
N LYS A 155 -0.93 2.31 -11.69
CA LYS A 155 -0.27 1.15 -12.29
C LYS A 155 0.35 0.22 -11.25
N MET A 156 0.46 0.69 -10.01
CA MET A 156 0.91 -0.05 -8.84
C MET A 156 0.38 0.66 -7.59
N ILE A 157 -0.08 -0.11 -6.61
CA ILE A 157 -0.57 0.45 -5.35
C ILE A 157 0.14 -0.18 -4.17
N MET A 158 0.40 0.61 -3.15
CA MET A 158 1.10 0.20 -1.93
C MET A 158 0.25 0.55 -0.72
N PHE A 159 0.02 -0.42 0.16
CA PHE A 159 -0.74 -0.27 1.40
C PHE A 159 0.17 -0.46 2.61
N ASP A 160 0.12 0.48 3.55
CA ASP A 160 0.91 0.45 4.78
C ASP A 160 -0.02 0.24 5.98
N GLU A 161 0.00 -0.99 6.52
CA GLU A 161 -0.82 -1.45 7.65
C GLU A 161 -2.31 -1.08 7.54
N PRO A 162 -2.98 -1.39 6.42
CA PRO A 162 -4.34 -0.94 6.18
C PRO A 162 -5.37 -1.57 7.13
N SER A 163 -5.05 -2.70 7.80
CA SER A 163 -5.95 -3.37 8.75
C SER A 163 -5.90 -2.77 10.17
N LEU A 164 -4.93 -1.90 10.45
CA LEU A 164 -4.67 -1.43 11.80
C LEU A 164 -5.88 -0.69 12.40
N GLY A 165 -6.33 -1.15 13.57
CA GLY A 165 -7.43 -0.53 14.32
C GLY A 165 -8.80 -0.70 13.67
N LEU A 166 -8.97 -1.69 12.80
CA LEU A 166 -10.26 -2.06 12.21
C LEU A 166 -10.88 -3.27 12.93
N ALA A 167 -12.20 -3.34 12.89
CA ALA A 167 -12.93 -4.53 13.34
C ALA A 167 -12.69 -5.72 12.36
N PRO A 168 -12.67 -6.98 12.86
CA PRO A 168 -12.35 -8.15 12.02
C PRO A 168 -13.15 -8.24 10.72
N VAL A 169 -14.45 -8.00 10.77
CA VAL A 169 -15.32 -8.05 9.57
C VAL A 169 -14.90 -7.03 8.53
N ILE A 170 -14.47 -5.82 8.95
CA ILE A 170 -14.00 -4.77 8.03
C ILE A 170 -12.62 -5.13 7.45
N VAL A 171 -11.80 -5.83 8.23
CA VAL A 171 -10.48 -6.32 7.76
C VAL A 171 -10.68 -7.30 6.60
N ASP A 172 -11.61 -8.26 6.73
CA ASP A 172 -11.90 -9.23 5.68
C ASP A 172 -12.41 -8.54 4.40
N GLU A 173 -13.39 -7.64 4.53
CA GLU A 173 -13.90 -6.84 3.41
C GLU A 173 -12.80 -6.04 2.71
N MET A 174 -11.89 -5.46 3.48
CA MET A 174 -10.76 -4.68 2.94
C MET A 174 -9.77 -5.57 2.18
N PHE A 175 -9.45 -6.75 2.69
CA PHE A 175 -8.58 -7.68 1.98
C PHE A 175 -9.22 -8.20 0.70
N ASP A 176 -10.53 -8.46 0.69
CA ASP A 176 -11.27 -8.81 -0.53
C ASP A 176 -11.16 -7.71 -1.59
N VAL A 177 -11.24 -6.45 -1.17
CA VAL A 177 -11.03 -5.30 -2.08
C VAL A 177 -9.60 -5.28 -2.62
N ILE A 178 -8.57 -5.48 -1.79
CA ILE A 178 -7.17 -5.52 -2.23
C ILE A 178 -6.96 -6.64 -3.25
N VAL A 179 -7.51 -7.82 -2.99
CA VAL A 179 -7.46 -8.96 -3.92
C VAL A 179 -8.17 -8.61 -5.25
N SER A 180 -9.34 -7.96 -5.19
CA SER A 180 -10.08 -7.57 -6.39
C SER A 180 -9.32 -6.53 -7.24
N ILE A 181 -8.64 -5.57 -6.61
CA ILE A 181 -7.77 -4.60 -7.29
C ILE A 181 -6.68 -5.32 -8.10
N ASN A 182 -6.04 -6.30 -7.51
CA ASN A 182 -5.01 -7.07 -8.22
C ASN A 182 -5.61 -7.98 -9.30
N ARG A 183 -6.60 -8.81 -8.96
CA ARG A 183 -7.19 -9.81 -9.85
C ARG A 183 -7.91 -9.19 -11.05
N ASP A 184 -8.78 -8.18 -10.80
CA ASP A 184 -9.71 -7.68 -11.79
C ASP A 184 -9.14 -6.50 -12.60
N LYS A 185 -8.25 -5.71 -11.99
CA LYS A 185 -7.60 -4.55 -12.63
C LYS A 185 -6.13 -4.83 -13.02
N HIS A 186 -5.61 -6.01 -12.66
CA HIS A 186 -4.20 -6.39 -12.92
C HIS A 186 -3.17 -5.39 -12.36
N ILE A 187 -3.50 -4.75 -11.24
CA ILE A 187 -2.63 -3.78 -10.58
C ILE A 187 -1.75 -4.53 -9.56
N PRO A 188 -0.42 -4.50 -9.68
CA PRO A 188 0.49 -5.04 -8.67
C PRO A 188 0.32 -4.32 -7.34
N VAL A 189 0.43 -5.08 -6.25
CA VAL A 189 0.23 -4.58 -4.89
C VAL A 189 1.45 -4.86 -4.04
N ILE A 190 1.89 -3.87 -3.26
CA ILE A 190 2.70 -4.11 -2.06
C ILE A 190 1.80 -3.92 -0.85
N LEU A 191 1.77 -4.91 0.01
CA LEU A 191 1.03 -4.89 1.25
C LEU A 191 2.00 -5.00 2.43
N VAL A 192 2.11 -3.95 3.22
CA VAL A 192 2.79 -4.00 4.51
C VAL A 192 1.75 -4.29 5.58
N GLU A 193 1.99 -5.31 6.39
CA GLU A 193 1.07 -5.72 7.44
C GLU A 193 1.79 -6.25 8.67
N GLN A 194 1.19 -6.03 9.83
CA GLN A 194 1.56 -6.70 11.07
C GLN A 194 0.79 -8.02 11.22
N ASN A 195 -0.45 -8.10 10.72
CA ASN A 195 -1.22 -9.33 10.67
C ASN A 195 -0.68 -10.27 9.57
N ALA A 196 0.36 -11.00 9.91
CA ALA A 196 1.06 -11.90 8.98
C ALA A 196 0.12 -12.99 8.41
N TYR A 197 -0.82 -13.50 9.23
CA TYR A 197 -1.75 -14.54 8.79
C TYR A 197 -2.59 -14.07 7.61
N ALA A 198 -3.19 -12.89 7.73
CA ALA A 198 -4.01 -12.31 6.69
C ALA A 198 -3.18 -11.93 5.45
N ALA A 199 -2.02 -11.30 5.64
CA ALA A 199 -1.14 -10.90 4.55
C ALA A 199 -0.64 -12.08 3.72
N LEU A 200 -0.19 -13.16 4.39
CA LEU A 200 0.23 -14.41 3.73
C LEU A 200 -0.93 -15.12 3.02
N GLY A 201 -2.17 -14.92 3.50
CA GLY A 201 -3.36 -15.52 2.91
C GLY A 201 -3.72 -14.99 1.53
N ILE A 202 -3.36 -13.74 1.21
CA ILE A 202 -3.74 -13.09 -0.04
C ILE A 202 -2.56 -12.80 -0.98
N SER A 203 -1.32 -12.92 -0.51
CA SER A 203 -0.12 -12.63 -1.30
C SER A 203 0.46 -13.87 -1.97
N GLN A 204 1.16 -13.67 -3.09
CA GLN A 204 1.92 -14.72 -3.77
C GLN A 204 3.33 -14.86 -3.19
N ARG A 205 3.95 -13.73 -2.79
CA ARG A 205 5.30 -13.69 -2.25
C ARG A 205 5.34 -12.80 -1.00
N CYS A 206 6.18 -13.21 -0.07
CA CYS A 206 6.37 -12.47 1.17
C CYS A 206 7.85 -12.22 1.46
N TYR A 207 8.12 -11.07 2.06
CA TYR A 207 9.39 -10.67 2.63
C TYR A 207 9.23 -10.46 4.13
N VAL A 208 10.10 -11.09 4.92
CA VAL A 208 10.17 -10.91 6.38
C VAL A 208 11.25 -9.90 6.67
N LEU A 209 10.85 -8.74 7.18
CA LEU A 209 11.74 -7.63 7.52
C LEU A 209 11.96 -7.58 9.03
N GLU A 210 13.22 -7.63 9.46
CA GLU A 210 13.62 -7.51 10.86
C GLU A 210 14.83 -6.59 10.98
N ASN A 211 14.75 -5.61 11.87
CA ASN A 211 15.83 -4.66 12.13
C ASN A 211 16.44 -4.02 10.88
N GLY A 212 15.61 -3.70 9.90
CA GLY A 212 16.01 -3.07 8.63
C GLY A 212 16.54 -4.02 7.57
N GLU A 213 16.62 -5.32 7.81
CA GLU A 213 17.11 -6.34 6.88
C GLU A 213 16.03 -7.32 6.46
N ILE A 214 16.05 -7.76 5.20
CA ILE A 214 15.23 -8.89 4.75
C ILE A 214 15.88 -10.18 5.25
N LYS A 215 15.27 -10.80 6.26
CA LYS A 215 15.79 -12.06 6.85
C LYS A 215 15.33 -13.29 6.08
N MET A 216 14.14 -13.22 5.48
CA MET A 216 13.55 -14.33 4.76
C MET A 216 12.67 -13.81 3.62
N SER A 217 12.61 -14.55 2.55
CA SER A 217 11.67 -14.26 1.45
C SER A 217 11.32 -15.55 0.71
N GLY A 218 10.12 -15.61 0.15
CA GLY A 218 9.68 -16.78 -0.60
C GLY A 218 8.20 -16.74 -0.97
N ASN A 219 7.71 -17.86 -1.44
CA ASN A 219 6.29 -18.08 -1.70
C ASN A 219 5.50 -17.97 -0.39
N SER A 220 4.41 -17.21 -0.39
CA SER A 220 3.63 -16.94 0.83
C SER A 220 2.99 -18.21 1.41
N ALA A 221 2.54 -19.13 0.57
CA ALA A 221 1.96 -20.40 1.03
C ALA A 221 3.02 -21.28 1.72
N GLU A 222 4.25 -21.32 1.19
CA GLU A 222 5.35 -22.07 1.80
C GLU A 222 5.78 -21.44 3.12
N LEU A 223 5.97 -20.10 3.16
CA LEU A 223 6.32 -19.38 4.37
C LEU A 223 5.28 -19.55 5.49
N ARG A 224 3.99 -19.59 5.14
CA ARG A 224 2.90 -19.79 6.09
C ARG A 224 3.00 -21.14 6.83
N GLU A 225 3.57 -22.16 6.20
CA GLU A 225 3.74 -23.50 6.80
C GLU A 225 5.02 -23.65 7.62
N MET A 226 5.98 -22.70 7.50
CA MET A 226 7.24 -22.75 8.24
C MET A 226 7.04 -22.56 9.75
N HIS A 227 7.69 -23.42 10.55
CA HIS A 227 7.58 -23.38 12.01
C HIS A 227 8.03 -22.04 12.61
N GLU A 228 9.10 -21.45 12.07
CA GLU A 228 9.64 -20.15 12.52
C GLU A 228 8.63 -19.02 12.31
N ILE A 229 7.96 -19.00 11.17
CA ILE A 229 6.91 -18.00 10.86
C ILE A 229 5.69 -18.24 11.76
N LYS A 230 5.25 -19.48 11.92
CA LYS A 230 4.13 -19.84 12.81
C LYS A 230 4.40 -19.33 14.23
N LYS A 231 5.58 -19.62 14.77
CA LYS A 231 5.96 -19.22 16.12
C LYS A 231 6.14 -17.72 16.30
N ALA A 232 6.77 -17.03 15.32
CA ALA A 232 7.10 -15.60 15.44
C ALA A 232 5.93 -14.67 15.12
N TYR A 233 5.05 -15.06 14.18
CA TYR A 233 4.09 -14.15 13.56
C TYR A 233 2.65 -14.67 13.51
N LEU A 234 2.40 -15.99 13.70
CA LEU A 234 1.05 -16.58 13.56
C LEU A 234 0.46 -17.07 14.88
N GLY A 235 1.15 -16.87 16.01
CA GLY A 235 0.63 -17.22 17.34
C GLY A 235 0.61 -18.75 17.60
N GLY A 236 1.60 -19.47 17.11
CA GLY A 236 1.77 -20.91 17.30
C GLY A 236 2.20 -21.31 18.71
#